data_0dfb8f9d7e4b7152a69e9560974d31b6
#
_entry.id   0dfb8f9d7e4b7152a69e9560974d31b6
#
_cell.length_a   1.000
_cell.length_b   1.000
_cell.length_c   1.000
_cell.angle_alpha   90.00
_cell.angle_beta   90.00
_cell.angle_gamma   90.00
#
_symmetry.space_group_name_H-M   'P 1'
#
loop_
_entity.id
_entity.type
_entity.pdbx_description
1 polymer ?
#
loop_
_entity_poly.entity_id
_entity_poly.type
_entity_poly.pdbx_seq_one_letter_code
_entity_poly.pdbx_strand_id
1 'polypeptide(L)'
;GDDDQNIYEFRGSDSDYMFQLAQRPKARFIEMTDNFRSARHPVTFDNEFVRSIPKRMKHTPIKSMRSEEGWVSVTHHTSEIMYQPLVDELRCHRHAGTSCILTQTNEEAVILTGLLRKEGVPCKLIQSMDGFRFWNLSEMRYFLRYLDKRVTTPVIPGELWEEAKRATSKTYARSQNMDLVKRCFEQFEHLNQTKYISDFKEFVFESSMEDFCDVSGSEVVVSTIHKAKGREFDDVYMLLTDNY
;
A
#
# COMPACT_ATOMS: atom_id res chain seq x y z
N GLY A 1 -1.96 13.59 -10.51
CA GLY A 1 -0.84 12.66 -10.47
C GLY A 1 0.37 13.25 -9.79
N ASP A 2 1.36 12.44 -9.55
CA ASP A 2 2.63 12.83 -8.95
C ASP A 2 3.75 12.14 -9.74
N ASP A 3 4.53 12.92 -10.48
CA ASP A 3 5.61 12.43 -11.33
C ASP A 3 6.80 11.89 -10.51
N ASP A 4 7.07 12.46 -9.33
CA ASP A 4 8.12 11.98 -8.42
C ASP A 4 7.83 10.58 -7.85
N GLN A 5 6.57 10.12 -7.92
CA GLN A 5 6.13 8.81 -7.45
C GLN A 5 5.98 7.77 -8.57
N ASN A 6 6.56 7.99 -9.75
CA ASN A 6 6.49 7.02 -10.83
C ASN A 6 7.50 5.89 -10.63
N ILE A 7 7.14 4.89 -9.84
CA ILE A 7 7.96 3.69 -9.56
C ILE A 7 7.59 2.48 -10.43
N TYR A 8 6.75 2.67 -11.47
CA TYR A 8 6.26 1.59 -12.34
C TYR A 8 6.72 1.72 -13.79
N GLU A 9 7.85 2.37 -14.05
CA GLU A 9 8.41 2.52 -15.40
C GLU A 9 8.63 1.15 -16.06
N PHE A 10 9.05 0.15 -15.31
CA PHE A 10 9.20 -1.23 -15.78
C PHE A 10 7.89 -1.88 -16.26
N ARG A 11 6.73 -1.27 -15.95
CA ARG A 11 5.40 -1.69 -16.45
C ARG A 11 4.88 -0.77 -17.56
N GLY A 12 5.71 0.12 -18.11
CA GLY A 12 5.35 1.06 -19.16
C GLY A 12 4.67 2.34 -18.65
N SER A 13 4.75 2.63 -17.34
CA SER A 13 4.34 3.93 -16.81
C SER A 13 5.36 4.98 -17.22
N ASP A 14 4.89 6.11 -17.77
CA ASP A 14 5.74 7.19 -18.24
C ASP A 14 5.21 8.53 -17.74
N SER A 15 6.05 9.28 -17.03
CA SER A 15 5.73 10.61 -16.53
C SER A 15 5.52 11.62 -17.67
N ASP A 16 6.02 11.37 -18.87
CA ASP A 16 5.84 12.24 -20.02
C ASP A 16 4.38 12.46 -20.40
N TYR A 17 3.50 11.51 -20.13
CA TYR A 17 2.04 11.70 -20.30
C TYR A 17 1.50 12.85 -19.45
N MET A 18 2.01 13.03 -18.24
CA MET A 18 1.61 14.16 -17.38
C MET A 18 2.12 15.49 -17.94
N PHE A 19 3.36 15.56 -18.42
CA PHE A 19 3.91 16.74 -19.09
C PHE A 19 3.09 17.12 -20.32
N GLN A 20 2.76 16.16 -21.17
CA GLN A 20 1.93 16.37 -22.36
C GLN A 20 0.51 16.86 -21.98
N LEU A 21 -0.07 16.31 -20.90
CA LEU A 21 -1.39 16.72 -20.42
C LEU A 21 -1.35 18.18 -19.93
N ALA A 22 -0.30 18.57 -19.20
CA ALA A 22 -0.15 19.93 -18.70
C ALA A 22 -0.02 20.98 -19.82
N GLN A 23 0.48 20.59 -21.00
CA GLN A 23 0.62 21.47 -22.18
C GLN A 23 -0.67 21.63 -22.98
N ARG A 24 -1.74 20.89 -22.67
CA ARG A 24 -3.00 20.99 -23.43
C ARG A 24 -3.67 22.36 -23.22
N PRO A 25 -4.31 22.93 -24.26
CA PRO A 25 -5.10 24.14 -24.12
C PRO A 25 -6.16 23.96 -23.02
N LYS A 26 -6.26 24.94 -22.10
CA LYS A 26 -7.16 24.93 -20.93
C LYS A 26 -6.76 23.98 -19.78
N ALA A 27 -5.64 23.27 -19.85
CA ALA A 27 -5.11 22.56 -18.69
C ALA A 27 -4.70 23.59 -17.61
N ARG A 28 -5.04 23.29 -16.34
CA ARG A 28 -4.56 24.06 -15.20
C ARG A 28 -3.58 23.17 -14.43
N PHE A 29 -2.41 23.68 -14.18
CA PHE A 29 -1.41 23.06 -13.32
C PHE A 29 -1.52 23.67 -11.92
N ILE A 30 -1.75 22.83 -10.91
CA ILE A 30 -1.84 23.24 -9.51
C ILE A 30 -0.89 22.37 -8.72
N GLU A 31 0.11 22.97 -8.09
CA GLU A 31 1.02 22.25 -7.20
C GLU A 31 0.39 22.10 -5.82
N MET A 32 0.35 20.87 -5.32
CA MET A 32 -0.02 20.59 -3.94
C MET A 32 1.25 20.59 -3.10
N THR A 33 1.38 21.58 -2.22
CA THR A 33 2.61 21.83 -1.44
C THR A 33 2.47 21.52 0.04
N ASP A 34 1.23 21.41 0.54
CA ASP A 34 0.96 21.16 1.94
C ASP A 34 0.92 19.64 2.21
N ASN A 35 1.81 19.18 3.09
CA ASN A 35 1.91 17.80 3.50
C ASN A 35 1.38 17.63 4.93
N PHE A 36 0.26 16.95 5.08
CA PHE A 36 -0.40 16.68 6.36
C PHE A 36 -0.02 15.31 6.95
N ARG A 37 0.76 14.51 6.21
CA ARG A 37 1.14 13.15 6.57
C ARG A 37 2.43 13.10 7.39
N SER A 38 3.48 13.69 6.86
CA SER A 38 4.84 13.50 7.35
C SER A 38 5.30 14.64 8.25
N ALA A 39 6.10 14.31 9.27
CA ALA A 39 6.76 15.27 10.14
C ALA A 39 7.78 16.14 9.38
N ARG A 40 8.33 17.17 10.03
CA ARG A 40 9.15 18.20 9.35
C ARG A 40 10.45 17.67 8.77
N HIS A 41 11.23 16.90 9.54
CA HIS A 41 12.53 16.42 9.06
C HIS A 41 12.41 15.46 7.88
N PRO A 42 11.50 14.46 7.85
CA PRO A 42 11.23 13.68 6.64
C PRO A 42 10.87 14.53 5.41
N VAL A 43 10.03 15.55 5.56
CA VAL A 43 9.68 16.44 4.44
C VAL A 43 10.89 17.28 3.98
N THR A 44 11.72 17.72 4.91
CA THR A 44 12.95 18.45 4.55
C THR A 44 13.92 17.56 3.81
N PHE A 45 14.11 16.33 4.28
CA PHE A 45 14.95 15.33 3.61
C PHE A 45 14.46 15.03 2.21
N ASP A 46 13.14 14.81 2.05
CA ASP A 46 12.52 14.56 0.75
C ASP A 46 12.74 15.72 -0.23
N ASN A 47 12.52 16.97 0.22
CA ASN A 47 12.79 18.16 -0.60
C ASN A 47 14.25 18.26 -1.08
N GLU A 48 15.22 17.83 -0.27
CA GLU A 48 16.62 17.81 -0.68
C GLU A 48 16.87 16.66 -1.68
N PHE A 49 16.34 15.48 -1.39
CA PHE A 49 16.50 14.28 -2.22
C PHE A 49 15.97 14.48 -3.63
N VAL A 50 14.76 15.02 -3.77
CA VAL A 50 14.12 15.22 -5.07
C VAL A 50 14.80 16.25 -5.96
N ARG A 51 15.70 17.08 -5.43
CA ARG A 51 16.52 18.01 -6.23
C ARG A 51 17.46 17.28 -7.18
N SER A 52 17.81 16.05 -6.87
CA SER A 52 18.65 15.22 -7.74
C SER A 52 17.90 14.67 -8.95
N ILE A 53 16.57 14.73 -8.99
CA ILE A 53 15.76 14.22 -10.10
C ILE A 53 15.78 15.25 -11.23
N PRO A 54 16.31 14.88 -12.43
CA PRO A 54 16.60 15.88 -13.47
C PRO A 54 15.35 16.44 -14.15
N LYS A 55 14.24 15.71 -14.15
CA LYS A 55 13.00 16.11 -14.84
C LYS A 55 11.81 15.98 -13.88
N ARG A 56 11.34 17.13 -13.41
CA ARG A 56 10.22 17.22 -12.46
C ARG A 56 9.21 18.25 -12.90
N MET A 57 7.94 17.99 -12.65
CA MET A 57 6.85 18.95 -12.86
C MET A 57 6.72 19.92 -11.69
N LYS A 58 6.88 19.44 -10.47
CA LYS A 58 6.76 20.22 -9.25
C LYS A 58 8.10 20.88 -8.92
N HIS A 59 8.08 22.20 -8.77
CA HIS A 59 9.27 23.00 -8.43
C HIS A 59 9.18 23.62 -7.04
N THR A 60 7.97 23.80 -6.51
CA THR A 60 7.75 24.36 -5.18
C THR A 60 8.04 23.32 -4.10
N PRO A 61 8.88 23.62 -3.09
CA PRO A 61 9.12 22.70 -1.98
C PRO A 61 7.84 22.37 -1.22
N ILE A 62 7.72 21.13 -0.80
CA ILE A 62 6.63 20.66 0.06
C ILE A 62 6.84 21.20 1.48
N LYS A 63 5.76 21.53 2.17
CA LYS A 63 5.77 21.99 3.56
C LYS A 63 5.02 21.02 4.44
N SER A 64 5.66 20.56 5.53
CA SER A 64 4.95 19.81 6.55
C SER A 64 3.97 20.72 7.29
N MET A 65 2.72 20.29 7.39
CA MET A 65 1.68 20.96 8.18
C MET A 65 1.59 20.36 9.59
N ARG A 66 2.38 19.33 9.89
CA ARG A 66 2.46 18.74 11.23
C ARG A 66 3.37 19.55 12.15
N SER A 67 3.06 19.51 13.45
CA SER A 67 3.87 20.14 14.49
C SER A 67 5.09 19.33 14.88
N GLU A 68 5.06 18.04 14.65
CA GLU A 68 6.11 17.10 15.01
C GLU A 68 7.35 17.27 14.13
N GLU A 69 8.51 17.27 14.77
CA GLU A 69 9.79 17.39 14.06
C GLU A 69 10.10 16.11 13.27
N GLY A 70 9.84 14.93 13.86
CA GLY A 70 10.27 13.64 13.31
C GLY A 70 11.80 13.53 13.24
N TRP A 71 12.30 12.48 12.63
CA TRP A 71 13.72 12.30 12.42
C TRP A 71 13.98 11.47 11.16
N VAL A 72 15.19 11.63 10.60
CA VAL A 72 15.72 10.81 9.50
C VAL A 72 17.15 10.44 9.90
N SER A 73 17.46 9.16 9.79
CA SER A 73 18.81 8.64 10.05
C SER A 73 19.25 7.77 8.89
N VAL A 74 20.49 7.93 8.49
CA VAL A 74 21.15 7.07 7.50
C VAL A 74 22.34 6.40 8.20
N THR A 75 22.31 5.08 8.28
CA THR A 75 23.36 4.29 8.93
C THR A 75 23.97 3.34 7.92
N HIS A 76 25.29 3.34 7.84
CA HIS A 76 26.04 2.45 6.98
C HIS A 76 26.60 1.27 7.82
N HIS A 77 26.30 0.06 7.41
CA HIS A 77 26.78 -1.16 8.06
C HIS A 77 27.64 -1.97 7.09
N THR A 78 28.79 -2.39 7.57
CA THR A 78 29.76 -3.25 6.82
C THR A 78 29.65 -4.72 7.22
N SER A 79 28.54 -5.14 7.83
CA SER A 79 28.34 -6.48 8.33
C SER A 79 28.11 -7.49 7.21
N GLU A 80 28.73 -8.66 7.27
CA GLU A 80 28.41 -9.80 6.41
C GLU A 80 26.96 -10.28 6.59
N ILE A 81 26.36 -10.01 7.75
CA ILE A 81 24.95 -10.30 8.05
C ILE A 81 24.16 -8.99 7.96
N MET A 82 23.80 -8.63 6.75
CA MET A 82 23.20 -7.35 6.38
C MET A 82 21.94 -6.98 7.17
N TYR A 83 21.13 -7.96 7.58
CA TYR A 83 19.85 -7.71 8.26
C TYR A 83 19.97 -7.66 9.80
N GLN A 84 21.06 -8.13 10.38
CA GLN A 84 21.20 -8.28 11.82
C GLN A 84 21.10 -6.95 12.59
N PRO A 85 21.74 -5.86 12.15
CA PRO A 85 21.64 -4.57 12.85
C PRO A 85 20.22 -4.06 12.96
N LEU A 86 19.41 -4.23 11.91
CA LEU A 86 18.01 -3.84 11.90
C LEU A 86 17.16 -4.73 12.82
N VAL A 87 17.42 -6.03 12.81
CA VAL A 87 16.72 -6.99 13.70
C VAL A 87 17.02 -6.67 15.16
N ASP A 88 18.26 -6.35 15.49
CA ASP A 88 18.67 -5.98 16.86
C ASP A 88 18.03 -4.68 17.30
N GLU A 89 17.95 -3.69 16.42
CA GLU A 89 17.26 -2.42 16.69
C GLU A 89 15.78 -2.64 16.99
N LEU A 90 15.07 -3.37 16.14
CA LEU A 90 13.64 -3.65 16.31
C LEU A 90 13.34 -4.50 17.56
N ARG A 91 14.27 -5.35 17.96
CA ARG A 91 14.15 -6.13 19.19
C ARG A 91 14.33 -5.26 20.44
N CYS A 92 15.22 -4.30 20.39
CA CYS A 92 15.57 -3.44 21.54
C CYS A 92 14.62 -2.27 21.71
N HIS A 93 14.01 -1.78 20.63
CA HIS A 93 13.12 -0.63 20.66
C HIS A 93 11.65 -1.07 20.52
N ARG A 94 10.83 -0.65 21.51
CA ARG A 94 9.35 -0.76 21.37
C ARG A 94 8.86 0.48 20.63
N HIS A 95 8.37 0.28 19.42
CA HIS A 95 7.76 1.33 18.64
C HIS A 95 6.32 1.58 19.14
N ALA A 96 5.97 2.85 19.33
CA ALA A 96 4.62 3.25 19.76
C ALA A 96 3.74 3.54 18.53
N GLY A 97 3.59 2.58 17.62
CA GLY A 97 2.85 2.78 16.38
C GLY A 97 3.12 1.67 15.38
N THR A 98 2.81 1.95 14.14
CA THR A 98 3.04 1.04 13.02
C THR A 98 4.45 1.23 12.46
N SER A 99 5.20 0.13 12.33
CA SER A 99 6.54 0.15 11.73
C SER A 99 6.55 -0.64 10.43
N CYS A 100 7.23 -0.12 9.41
CA CYS A 100 7.40 -0.82 8.14
C CYS A 100 8.86 -0.94 7.74
N ILE A 101 9.25 -2.14 7.32
CA ILE A 101 10.55 -2.38 6.72
C ILE A 101 10.36 -2.55 5.22
N LEU A 102 11.02 -1.69 4.46
CA LEU A 102 11.00 -1.69 3.00
C LEU A 102 12.25 -2.38 2.47
N THR A 103 12.03 -3.37 1.61
CA THR A 103 13.09 -4.08 0.89
C THR A 103 12.98 -3.83 -0.60
N GLN A 104 14.04 -4.09 -1.34
CA GLN A 104 14.05 -3.96 -2.80
C GLN A 104 13.38 -5.16 -3.46
N THR A 105 13.60 -6.36 -2.93
CA THR A 105 13.13 -7.62 -3.51
C THR A 105 12.18 -8.39 -2.58
N ASN A 106 11.36 -9.26 -3.18
CA ASN A 106 10.51 -10.18 -2.43
C ASN A 106 11.33 -11.18 -1.61
N GLU A 107 12.47 -11.60 -2.12
CA GLU A 107 13.36 -12.55 -1.47
C GLU A 107 13.92 -11.96 -0.16
N GLU A 108 14.42 -10.74 -0.21
CA GLU A 108 14.87 -10.00 0.99
C GLU A 108 13.76 -9.90 2.04
N ALA A 109 12.53 -9.57 1.60
CA ALA A 109 11.38 -9.46 2.50
C ALA A 109 11.06 -10.79 3.19
N VAL A 110 11.16 -11.91 2.48
CA VAL A 110 10.93 -13.26 3.05
C VAL A 110 12.03 -13.62 4.05
N ILE A 111 13.30 -13.43 3.69
CA ILE A 111 14.46 -13.72 4.55
C ILE A 111 14.36 -12.91 5.84
N LEU A 112 14.12 -11.61 5.71
CA LEU A 112 14.01 -10.70 6.85
C LEU A 112 12.85 -11.08 7.77
N THR A 113 11.68 -11.41 7.21
CA THR A 113 10.53 -11.90 7.99
C THR A 113 10.88 -13.16 8.78
N GLY A 114 11.62 -14.10 8.18
CA GLY A 114 12.10 -15.30 8.84
C GLY A 114 13.02 -15.00 10.01
N LEU A 115 13.96 -14.07 9.83
CA LEU A 115 14.90 -13.64 10.87
C LEU A 115 14.19 -12.94 12.04
N LEU A 116 13.30 -11.99 11.75
CA LEU A 116 12.52 -11.27 12.76
C LEU A 116 11.71 -12.25 13.63
N ARG A 117 11.01 -13.20 13.01
CA ARG A 117 10.24 -14.22 13.73
C ARG A 117 11.12 -15.12 14.58
N LYS A 118 12.29 -15.51 14.09
CA LYS A 118 13.27 -16.31 14.84
C LYS A 118 13.73 -15.58 16.09
N GLU A 119 13.93 -14.28 16.01
CA GLU A 119 14.34 -13.42 17.11
C GLU A 119 13.17 -12.94 17.99
N GLY A 120 11.97 -13.47 17.77
CA GLY A 120 10.78 -13.19 18.59
C GLY A 120 10.13 -11.82 18.32
N VAL A 121 10.46 -11.17 17.19
CA VAL A 121 9.83 -9.92 16.77
C VAL A 121 8.56 -10.25 15.97
N PRO A 122 7.37 -9.92 16.47
CA PRO A 122 6.12 -10.13 15.73
C PRO A 122 6.14 -9.31 14.46
N CYS A 123 6.01 -9.96 13.32
CA CYS A 123 6.01 -9.26 12.04
C CYS A 123 5.06 -9.88 11.03
N LYS A 124 4.58 -9.05 10.11
CA LYS A 124 3.70 -9.41 9.01
C LYS A 124 4.35 -9.09 7.67
N LEU A 125 4.40 -10.09 6.80
CA LEU A 125 4.90 -9.92 5.44
C LEU A 125 3.74 -9.55 4.50
N ILE A 126 3.86 -8.42 3.81
CA ILE A 126 2.97 -8.11 2.69
C ILE A 126 3.53 -8.81 1.45
N GLN A 127 2.86 -9.89 1.06
CA GLN A 127 3.14 -10.59 -0.19
C GLN A 127 2.09 -10.25 -1.23
N SER A 128 2.50 -9.84 -2.43
CA SER A 128 1.64 -10.01 -3.60
C SER A 128 1.94 -11.36 -4.22
N MET A 129 0.89 -12.05 -4.59
CA MET A 129 1.02 -13.17 -5.51
C MET A 129 1.07 -12.56 -6.91
N ASP A 130 2.26 -12.33 -7.46
CA ASP A 130 2.44 -11.76 -8.79
C ASP A 130 1.58 -12.51 -9.82
N GLY A 131 0.68 -11.76 -10.48
CA GLY A 131 -0.29 -12.31 -11.43
C GLY A 131 -1.60 -12.81 -10.82
N PHE A 132 -1.74 -12.90 -9.50
CA PHE A 132 -3.00 -13.24 -8.86
C PHE A 132 -3.81 -11.97 -8.56
N ARG A 133 -4.94 -11.85 -9.21
CA ARG A 133 -5.87 -10.74 -9.03
C ARG A 133 -6.88 -11.05 -7.94
N PHE A 134 -7.22 -10.07 -7.08
CA PHE A 134 -8.18 -10.22 -5.99
C PHE A 134 -9.54 -10.76 -6.47
N TRP A 135 -10.02 -10.30 -7.62
CA TRP A 135 -11.25 -10.80 -8.24
C TRP A 135 -11.19 -12.28 -8.67
N ASN A 136 -9.99 -12.90 -8.74
CA ASN A 136 -9.82 -14.33 -9.03
C ASN A 136 -9.99 -15.23 -7.80
N LEU A 137 -10.09 -14.68 -6.59
CA LEU A 137 -10.41 -15.45 -5.41
C LEU A 137 -11.74 -16.21 -5.61
N SER A 138 -11.77 -17.48 -5.24
CA SER A 138 -12.96 -18.30 -5.37
C SER A 138 -14.15 -17.71 -4.64
N GLU A 139 -13.91 -17.13 -3.47
CA GLU A 139 -14.86 -16.43 -2.63
C GLU A 139 -15.45 -15.22 -3.34
N MET A 140 -14.58 -14.39 -3.93
CA MET A 140 -15.00 -13.18 -4.65
C MET A 140 -15.77 -13.53 -5.93
N ARG A 141 -15.30 -14.54 -6.66
CA ARG A 141 -16.00 -15.04 -7.85
C ARG A 141 -17.36 -15.63 -7.51
N TYR A 142 -17.49 -16.28 -6.36
CA TYR A 142 -18.78 -16.77 -5.88
C TYR A 142 -19.72 -15.62 -5.56
N PHE A 143 -19.25 -14.61 -4.82
CA PHE A 143 -20.02 -13.43 -4.47
C PHE A 143 -20.52 -12.67 -5.71
N LEU A 144 -19.62 -12.40 -6.67
CA LEU A 144 -19.98 -11.74 -7.93
C LEU A 144 -21.00 -12.53 -8.71
N ARG A 145 -20.82 -13.84 -8.84
CA ARG A 145 -21.81 -14.72 -9.51
C ARG A 145 -23.15 -14.77 -8.79
N TYR A 146 -23.14 -14.68 -7.47
CA TYR A 146 -24.36 -14.65 -6.68
C TYR A 146 -25.17 -13.39 -6.97
N LEU A 147 -24.50 -12.24 -7.05
CA LEU A 147 -25.12 -10.98 -7.43
C LEU A 147 -25.57 -10.99 -8.89
N ASP A 148 -24.72 -11.38 -9.83
CA ASP A 148 -25.03 -11.35 -11.27
C ASP A 148 -26.29 -12.16 -11.64
N LYS A 149 -26.59 -13.20 -10.89
CA LYS A 149 -27.79 -14.02 -11.11
C LYS A 149 -29.08 -13.39 -10.57
N ARG A 150 -29.00 -12.40 -9.69
CA ARG A 150 -30.16 -11.89 -8.93
C ARG A 150 -30.36 -10.37 -9.09
N VAL A 151 -29.33 -9.64 -9.46
CA VAL A 151 -29.42 -8.20 -9.69
C VAL A 151 -30.09 -7.96 -11.04
N THR A 152 -31.24 -7.27 -11.01
CA THR A 152 -32.03 -6.91 -12.20
C THR A 152 -31.95 -5.43 -12.50
N THR A 153 -31.35 -4.63 -11.61
CA THR A 153 -31.19 -3.18 -11.73
C THR A 153 -29.72 -2.80 -11.53
N PRO A 154 -29.26 -1.64 -12.00
CA PRO A 154 -27.87 -1.21 -11.77
C PRO A 154 -27.50 -1.10 -10.28
N VAL A 155 -28.48 -0.81 -9.41
CA VAL A 155 -28.29 -0.70 -7.96
C VAL A 155 -28.53 -2.06 -7.31
N ILE A 156 -27.63 -2.48 -6.45
CA ILE A 156 -27.74 -3.70 -5.65
C ILE A 156 -28.65 -3.39 -4.44
N PRO A 157 -29.80 -4.09 -4.28
CA PRO A 157 -30.61 -3.93 -3.07
C PRO A 157 -29.83 -4.33 -1.81
N GLY A 158 -30.00 -3.56 -0.72
CA GLY A 158 -29.28 -3.83 0.53
C GLY A 158 -29.50 -5.23 1.08
N GLU A 159 -30.72 -5.75 1.00
CA GLU A 159 -31.06 -7.12 1.42
C GLU A 159 -30.30 -8.18 0.61
N LEU A 160 -30.23 -7.99 -0.71
CA LEU A 160 -29.49 -8.89 -1.60
C LEU A 160 -27.97 -8.85 -1.34
N TRP A 161 -27.44 -7.66 -1.05
CA TRP A 161 -26.04 -7.51 -0.67
C TRP A 161 -25.70 -8.31 0.59
N GLU A 162 -26.49 -8.15 1.66
CA GLU A 162 -26.30 -8.88 2.90
C GLU A 162 -26.52 -10.38 2.76
N GLU A 163 -27.48 -10.78 1.92
CA GLU A 163 -27.70 -12.19 1.59
C GLU A 163 -26.49 -12.81 0.88
N ALA A 164 -25.91 -12.10 -0.09
CA ALA A 164 -24.72 -12.53 -0.82
C ALA A 164 -23.51 -12.66 0.11
N LYS A 165 -23.30 -11.71 1.03
CA LYS A 165 -22.24 -11.76 2.06
C LYS A 165 -22.41 -13.02 2.95
N ARG A 166 -23.61 -13.26 3.46
CA ARG A 166 -23.90 -14.45 4.28
C ARG A 166 -23.70 -15.76 3.52
N ALA A 167 -24.18 -15.85 2.27
CA ALA A 167 -24.02 -17.01 1.44
C ALA A 167 -22.55 -17.32 1.17
N THR A 168 -21.76 -16.30 0.86
CA THR A 168 -20.31 -16.43 0.62
C THR A 168 -19.58 -16.89 1.88
N SER A 169 -19.84 -16.24 3.02
CA SER A 169 -19.23 -16.60 4.32
C SER A 169 -19.59 -18.03 4.75
N LYS A 170 -20.82 -18.47 4.50
CA LYS A 170 -21.25 -19.84 4.79
C LYS A 170 -20.54 -20.86 3.90
N THR A 171 -20.46 -20.58 2.61
CA THR A 171 -19.86 -21.50 1.61
C THR A 171 -18.36 -21.65 1.84
N TYR A 172 -17.69 -20.57 2.22
CA TYR A 172 -16.24 -20.51 2.40
C TYR A 172 -15.82 -20.33 3.87
N ALA A 173 -16.58 -20.85 4.81
CA ALA A 173 -16.34 -20.66 6.26
C ALA A 173 -14.95 -21.11 6.74
N ARG A 174 -14.27 -21.99 6.02
CA ARG A 174 -12.91 -22.47 6.35
C ARG A 174 -11.81 -21.84 5.51
N SER A 175 -12.14 -20.90 4.63
CA SER A 175 -11.14 -20.25 3.78
C SER A 175 -10.34 -19.23 4.57
N GLN A 176 -9.03 -19.26 4.41
CA GLN A 176 -8.10 -18.26 4.98
C GLN A 176 -8.27 -16.87 4.32
N ASN A 177 -8.89 -16.81 3.14
CA ASN A 177 -9.09 -15.55 2.42
C ASN A 177 -10.39 -14.83 2.82
N MET A 178 -11.26 -15.46 3.62
CA MET A 178 -12.56 -14.86 3.97
C MET A 178 -12.41 -13.53 4.72
N ASP A 179 -11.37 -13.36 5.54
CA ASP A 179 -11.16 -12.12 6.26
C ASP A 179 -10.75 -10.98 5.32
N LEU A 180 -9.95 -11.26 4.28
CA LEU A 180 -9.64 -10.29 3.22
C LEU A 180 -10.89 -9.88 2.45
N VAL A 181 -11.73 -10.86 2.11
CA VAL A 181 -12.99 -10.63 1.38
C VAL A 181 -13.97 -9.80 2.21
N LYS A 182 -14.09 -10.05 3.50
CA LYS A 182 -14.92 -9.23 4.41
C LYS A 182 -14.46 -7.79 4.46
N ARG A 183 -13.16 -7.55 4.59
CA ARG A 183 -12.59 -6.19 4.58
C ARG A 183 -12.83 -5.47 3.25
N CYS A 184 -12.77 -6.18 2.13
CA CYS A 184 -13.15 -5.62 0.85
C CYS A 184 -14.60 -5.13 0.86
N PHE A 185 -15.53 -5.92 1.41
CA PHE A 185 -16.93 -5.50 1.53
C PHE A 185 -17.08 -4.27 2.42
N GLU A 186 -16.44 -4.27 3.60
CA GLU A 186 -16.47 -3.17 4.57
C GLU A 186 -15.92 -1.87 3.97
N GLN A 187 -14.79 -1.96 3.27
CA GLN A 187 -14.19 -0.80 2.63
C GLN A 187 -15.05 -0.25 1.50
N PHE A 188 -15.64 -1.12 0.66
CA PHE A 188 -16.56 -0.69 -0.38
C PHE A 188 -17.82 -0.05 0.21
N GLU A 189 -18.39 -0.62 1.27
CA GLU A 189 -19.54 -0.07 2.00
C GLU A 189 -19.26 1.30 2.59
N HIS A 190 -18.05 1.49 3.13
CA HIS A 190 -17.65 2.77 3.71
C HIS A 190 -17.55 3.87 2.66
N LEU A 191 -17.07 3.54 1.47
CA LEU A 191 -16.89 4.49 0.37
C LEU A 191 -18.16 4.76 -0.42
N ASN A 192 -19.14 3.83 -0.40
CA ASN A 192 -20.30 3.87 -1.28
C ASN A 192 -21.60 3.66 -0.52
N GLN A 193 -22.34 4.75 -0.27
CA GLN A 193 -23.67 4.66 0.34
C GLN A 193 -24.67 3.92 -0.56
N THR A 194 -24.63 4.20 -1.86
CA THR A 194 -25.42 3.46 -2.87
C THR A 194 -24.50 2.51 -3.61
N LYS A 195 -24.85 1.22 -3.64
CA LYS A 195 -24.02 0.17 -4.21
C LYS A 195 -24.44 -0.10 -5.65
N TYR A 196 -23.66 0.36 -6.63
CA TYR A 196 -23.82 -0.02 -8.02
C TYR A 196 -23.00 -1.27 -8.32
N ILE A 197 -23.57 -2.20 -9.12
CA ILE A 197 -22.86 -3.43 -9.49
C ILE A 197 -21.62 -3.16 -10.34
N SER A 198 -21.68 -2.12 -11.20
CA SER A 198 -20.54 -1.64 -11.99
C SER A 198 -19.39 -1.21 -11.10
N ASP A 199 -19.69 -0.35 -10.13
CA ASP A 199 -18.70 0.28 -9.25
C ASP A 199 -18.03 -0.76 -8.35
N PHE A 200 -18.83 -1.73 -7.88
CA PHE A 200 -18.26 -2.84 -7.11
C PHE A 200 -17.33 -3.73 -7.95
N LYS A 201 -17.73 -4.04 -9.20
CA LYS A 201 -16.87 -4.80 -10.10
C LYS A 201 -15.57 -4.08 -10.42
N GLU A 202 -15.63 -2.77 -10.71
CA GLU A 202 -14.47 -1.95 -10.96
C GLU A 202 -13.56 -1.88 -9.72
N PHE A 203 -14.13 -1.61 -8.55
CA PHE A 203 -13.41 -1.61 -7.28
C PHE A 203 -12.66 -2.94 -7.04
N VAL A 204 -13.33 -4.08 -7.20
CA VAL A 204 -12.72 -5.40 -7.02
C VAL A 204 -11.66 -5.68 -8.09
N PHE A 205 -11.89 -5.23 -9.33
CA PHE A 205 -10.95 -5.43 -10.43
C PHE A 205 -9.66 -4.62 -10.26
N GLU A 206 -9.76 -3.41 -9.73
CA GLU A 206 -8.61 -2.54 -9.45
C GLU A 206 -7.90 -2.89 -8.15
N SER A 207 -8.59 -3.54 -7.22
CA SER A 207 -8.04 -3.92 -5.92
C SER A 207 -7.01 -5.04 -6.02
N SER A 208 -6.02 -4.93 -5.16
CA SER A 208 -5.03 -5.99 -4.90
C SER A 208 -5.27 -6.62 -3.51
N MET A 209 -4.70 -7.80 -3.26
CA MET A 209 -4.84 -8.45 -1.95
C MET A 209 -4.23 -7.62 -0.82
N GLU A 210 -3.20 -6.86 -1.15
CA GLU A 210 -2.49 -5.98 -0.22
C GLU A 210 -3.37 -4.87 0.34
N ASP A 211 -4.34 -4.39 -0.43
CA ASP A 211 -5.24 -3.29 -0.03
C ASP A 211 -6.09 -3.67 1.18
N PHE A 212 -6.35 -4.97 1.35
CA PHE A 212 -7.17 -5.51 2.45
C PHE A 212 -6.36 -6.20 3.54
N CYS A 213 -5.01 -6.22 3.45
CA CYS A 213 -4.19 -6.72 4.53
C CYS A 213 -4.31 -5.79 5.74
N ASP A 214 -4.63 -6.37 6.90
CA ASP A 214 -4.61 -5.65 8.16
C ASP A 214 -3.18 -5.34 8.57
N VAL A 215 -2.87 -4.09 8.70
CA VAL A 215 -1.62 -3.56 9.24
C VAL A 215 -1.86 -2.82 10.57
N SER A 216 -3.07 -2.96 11.14
CA SER A 216 -3.40 -2.37 12.43
C SER A 216 -2.76 -3.20 13.55
N GLY A 217 -2.14 -2.52 14.47
CA GLY A 217 -1.46 -3.11 15.63
C GLY A 217 0.02 -2.75 15.69
N SER A 218 0.65 -3.05 16.80
CA SER A 218 2.09 -2.85 17.04
C SER A 218 2.99 -3.87 16.31
N GLU A 219 2.52 -4.47 15.22
CA GLU A 219 3.29 -5.42 14.43
C GLU A 219 4.17 -4.70 13.42
N VAL A 220 5.39 -5.18 13.31
CA VAL A 220 6.30 -4.75 12.26
C VAL A 220 5.81 -5.31 10.93
N VAL A 221 5.66 -4.45 9.95
CA VAL A 221 5.29 -4.83 8.58
C VAL A 221 6.55 -4.95 7.74
N VAL A 222 6.71 -6.04 7.02
CA VAL A 222 7.78 -6.21 6.02
C VAL A 222 7.15 -6.18 4.63
N SER A 223 7.69 -5.33 3.75
CA SER A 223 7.16 -5.14 2.40
C SER A 223 8.24 -4.74 1.42
N THR A 224 8.00 -4.94 0.14
CA THR A 224 8.81 -4.24 -0.87
C THR A 224 8.34 -2.79 -1.05
N ILE A 225 9.25 -1.91 -1.51
CA ILE A 225 8.94 -0.50 -1.80
C ILE A 225 7.69 -0.36 -2.68
N HIS A 226 7.57 -1.17 -3.72
CA HIS A 226 6.44 -1.13 -4.65
C HIS A 226 5.09 -1.47 -4.00
N LYS A 227 5.08 -2.42 -3.06
CA LYS A 227 3.85 -2.88 -2.39
C LYS A 227 3.43 -1.99 -1.23
N ALA A 228 4.37 -1.24 -0.68
CA ALA A 228 4.09 -0.27 0.37
C ALA A 228 3.54 1.06 -0.17
N LYS A 229 3.61 1.28 -1.49
CA LYS A 229 3.11 2.52 -2.10
C LYS A 229 1.64 2.76 -1.73
N GLY A 230 1.33 3.99 -1.29
CA GLY A 230 -0.01 4.39 -0.86
C GLY A 230 -0.35 4.06 0.59
N ARG A 231 0.52 3.36 1.32
CA ARG A 231 0.36 3.09 2.75
C ARG A 231 1.06 4.13 3.60
N GLU A 232 0.68 4.18 4.88
CA GLU A 232 1.22 5.11 5.86
C GLU A 232 1.68 4.33 7.08
N PHE A 233 2.86 4.69 7.62
CA PHE A 233 3.45 4.07 8.80
C PHE A 233 4.08 5.16 9.65
N ASP A 234 4.13 4.93 10.96
CA ASP A 234 4.74 5.87 11.90
C ASP A 234 6.27 5.84 11.78
N ASP A 235 6.84 4.62 11.65
CA ASP A 235 8.26 4.40 11.46
C ASP A 235 8.53 3.62 10.17
N VAL A 236 9.49 4.05 9.37
CA VAL A 236 9.87 3.38 8.12
C VAL A 236 11.37 3.11 8.11
N TYR A 237 11.72 1.86 7.95
CA TYR A 237 13.09 1.39 7.74
C TYR A 237 13.28 0.99 6.29
N MET A 238 14.21 1.60 5.60
CA MET A 238 14.53 1.26 4.22
C MET A 238 15.88 0.56 4.15
N LEU A 239 15.88 -0.67 3.68
CA LEU A 239 17.10 -1.42 3.42
C LEU A 239 17.57 -1.14 1.99
N LEU A 240 18.78 -0.57 1.89
CA LEU A 240 19.46 -0.32 0.63
C LEU A 240 20.71 -1.18 0.60
N THR A 241 20.86 -2.02 -0.41
CA THR A 241 22.02 -2.87 -0.61
C THR A 241 22.90 -2.30 -1.72
N ASP A 242 24.22 -2.30 -1.50
CA ASP A 242 25.21 -1.76 -2.46
C ASP A 242 25.38 -2.60 -3.74
N ASN A 243 24.41 -3.43 -4.08
CA ASN A 243 24.44 -4.28 -5.26
C ASN A 243 23.94 -3.59 -6.53
N TYR A 244 24.28 -2.30 -6.69
CA TYR A 244 24.04 -1.55 -7.93
C TYR A 244 25.29 -0.79 -8.36
#